data_730ef99ab2028307f941e8293314be8d
#
_entry.id   730ef99ab2028307f941e8293314be8d
#
_cell.length_a   1.000
_cell.length_b   1.000
_cell.length_c   1.000
_cell.angle_alpha   90.00
_cell.angle_beta   90.00
_cell.angle_gamma   90.00
#
_symmetry.space_group_name_H-M   'P 1'
#
loop_
_entity.id
_entity.type
_entity.pdbx_description
1 polymer ?
#
loop_
_entity_poly.entity_id
_entity_poly.type
_entity_poly.pdbx_seq_one_letter_code
_entity_poly.pdbx_strand_id
1 'polypeptide(L)'
;MRLNCNVNGNQLSLVVNSDKPLSHILKDVVDSFPDNNQCLGASCGNCVVLLNGVAALSCLVPAFSLTGASILTFDGFRRTRFYHDIERAYNDVGNQPCPQCYASKTLLIESILIRMDKESQSRKDVVNLGRSMGFSPIPSAGQSSANEMAARGRLGGGSVDPQVLAQEFSMCKCQCIELSELEKVVNLAYKYRSRRRARRT
;
A
#
# COMPACT_ATOMS: atom_id res chain seq x y z
N MET A 1 10.70 -6.14 26.22
CA MET A 1 10.85 -4.69 25.95
C MET A 1 9.51 -3.98 26.09
N ARG A 2 9.50 -2.67 26.35
CA ARG A 2 8.27 -1.87 26.24
C ARG A 2 8.10 -1.42 24.79
N LEU A 3 7.03 -1.85 24.16
CA LEU A 3 6.66 -1.46 22.80
C LEU A 3 5.62 -0.34 22.86
N ASN A 4 5.90 0.78 22.20
CA ASN A 4 4.96 1.89 22.00
C ASN A 4 4.77 2.07 20.50
N CYS A 5 3.55 1.87 20.00
CA CYS A 5 3.20 2.03 18.58
C CYS A 5 1.76 2.54 18.45
N ASN A 6 1.35 2.84 17.23
CA ASN A 6 -0.04 3.22 16.93
C ASN A 6 -0.69 2.10 16.10
N VAL A 7 -1.83 1.59 16.53
CA VAL A 7 -2.61 0.59 15.80
C VAL A 7 -3.99 1.16 15.48
N ASN A 8 -4.30 1.28 14.21
CA ASN A 8 -5.58 1.82 13.71
C ASN A 8 -5.92 3.21 14.27
N GLY A 9 -4.91 4.05 14.52
CA GLY A 9 -5.08 5.38 15.10
C GLY A 9 -5.03 5.43 16.63
N ASN A 10 -5.01 4.28 17.32
CA ASN A 10 -4.95 4.19 18.77
C ASN A 10 -3.53 3.93 19.25
N GLN A 11 -3.12 4.64 20.30
CA GLN A 11 -1.82 4.42 20.95
C GLN A 11 -1.85 3.09 21.70
N LEU A 12 -0.86 2.25 21.45
CA LEU A 12 -0.66 0.95 22.08
C LEU A 12 0.66 0.95 22.85
N SER A 13 0.61 0.60 24.13
CA SER A 13 1.78 0.42 24.99
C SER A 13 1.73 -0.95 25.65
N LEU A 14 2.65 -1.84 25.29
CA LEU A 14 2.69 -3.22 25.75
C LEU A 14 4.11 -3.61 26.19
N VAL A 15 4.19 -4.58 27.11
CA VAL A 15 5.44 -5.27 27.43
C VAL A 15 5.44 -6.60 26.69
N VAL A 16 6.39 -6.76 25.76
CA VAL A 16 6.47 -7.95 24.88
C VAL A 16 7.92 -8.42 24.74
N ASN A 17 8.09 -9.66 24.31
CA ASN A 17 9.39 -10.14 23.87
C ASN A 17 9.81 -9.39 22.59
N SER A 18 11.10 -9.09 22.46
CA SER A 18 11.61 -8.29 21.33
C SER A 18 11.43 -8.96 19.96
N ASP A 19 11.45 -10.26 19.93
CA ASP A 19 11.32 -11.11 18.76
C ASP A 19 9.86 -11.51 18.43
N LYS A 20 8.89 -11.18 19.33
CA LYS A 20 7.47 -11.54 19.12
C LYS A 20 6.99 -10.96 17.80
N PRO A 21 6.46 -11.77 16.85
CA PRO A 21 5.94 -11.28 15.58
C PRO A 21 4.74 -10.34 15.78
N LEU A 22 4.63 -9.31 14.92
CA LEU A 22 3.52 -8.37 14.95
C LEU A 22 2.15 -9.07 14.80
N SER A 23 2.07 -10.14 14.00
CA SER A 23 0.83 -10.90 13.83
C SER A 23 0.29 -11.45 15.15
N HIS A 24 1.17 -11.90 16.06
CA HIS A 24 0.76 -12.37 17.38
C HIS A 24 0.34 -11.22 18.31
N ILE A 25 0.95 -10.05 18.16
CA ILE A 25 0.57 -8.85 18.92
C ILE A 25 -0.82 -8.37 18.45
N LEU A 26 -1.05 -8.33 17.15
CA LEU A 26 -2.32 -7.86 16.57
C LEU A 26 -3.47 -8.80 16.91
N LYS A 27 -3.23 -10.11 17.01
CA LYS A 27 -4.23 -11.07 17.45
C LYS A 27 -4.75 -10.78 18.86
N ASP A 28 -3.89 -10.30 19.75
CA ASP A 28 -4.24 -9.97 21.13
C ASP A 28 -4.98 -8.62 21.27
N VAL A 29 -4.87 -7.73 20.26
CA VAL A 29 -5.40 -6.34 20.34
C VAL A 29 -6.43 -5.98 19.28
N VAL A 30 -6.62 -6.80 18.26
CA VAL A 30 -7.57 -6.56 17.16
C VAL A 30 -8.45 -7.78 16.97
N ASP A 31 -9.70 -7.71 17.41
CA ASP A 31 -10.65 -8.85 17.43
C ASP A 31 -10.84 -9.52 16.07
N SER A 32 -10.81 -8.76 14.98
CA SER A 32 -11.03 -9.27 13.62
C SER A 32 -9.72 -9.57 12.87
N PHE A 33 -8.56 -9.58 13.56
CA PHE A 33 -7.31 -9.94 12.90
C PHE A 33 -7.28 -11.43 12.57
N PRO A 34 -6.89 -11.85 11.35
CA PRO A 34 -6.92 -13.25 10.93
C PRO A 34 -6.18 -14.16 11.91
N ASP A 35 -6.83 -15.24 12.33
CA ASP A 35 -6.19 -16.26 13.17
C ASP A 35 -5.17 -17.05 12.33
N ASN A 36 -3.89 -16.72 12.52
CA ASN A 36 -2.78 -17.32 11.79
C ASN A 36 -2.28 -18.63 12.40
N ASN A 37 -3.15 -19.41 13.06
CA ASN A 37 -2.77 -20.72 13.60
C ASN A 37 -2.21 -21.67 12.51
N GLN A 38 -2.44 -21.36 11.23
CA GLN A 38 -1.94 -22.09 10.07
C GLN A 38 -0.86 -21.32 9.31
N CYS A 39 -0.27 -20.27 9.90
CA CYS A 39 0.79 -19.51 9.23
C CYS A 39 2.08 -20.35 9.17
N LEU A 40 2.48 -20.71 7.97
CA LEU A 40 3.71 -21.45 7.68
C LEU A 40 4.91 -20.50 7.41
N GLY A 41 4.94 -19.34 8.08
CA GLY A 41 5.99 -18.35 7.88
C GLY A 41 6.02 -17.77 6.45
N ALA A 42 5.40 -16.61 6.24
CA ALA A 42 5.33 -15.88 4.94
C ALA A 42 4.72 -16.68 3.76
N SER A 43 4.15 -17.85 3.99
CA SER A 43 3.69 -18.74 2.92
C SER A 43 2.31 -18.36 2.36
N CYS A 44 1.39 -17.81 3.18
CA CYS A 44 0.00 -17.57 2.75
C CYS A 44 -0.27 -16.14 2.26
N GLY A 45 0.45 -15.13 2.79
CA GLY A 45 0.22 -13.72 2.46
C GLY A 45 -1.04 -13.08 3.06
N ASN A 46 -1.72 -13.74 4.01
CA ASN A 46 -3.02 -13.27 4.54
C ASN A 46 -2.88 -12.30 5.73
N CYS A 47 -1.68 -12.07 6.25
CA CYS A 47 -1.40 -11.20 7.39
C CYS A 47 -0.83 -9.83 6.99
N VAL A 48 -1.14 -9.36 5.79
CA VAL A 48 -0.70 -8.03 5.33
C VAL A 48 -1.28 -6.95 6.21
N VAL A 49 -0.43 -6.01 6.58
CA VAL A 49 -0.78 -4.73 7.24
C VAL A 49 -0.05 -3.59 6.54
N LEU A 50 -0.50 -2.36 6.74
CA LEU A 50 0.27 -1.19 6.34
C LEU A 50 1.12 -0.72 7.52
N LEU A 51 2.43 -0.86 7.41
CA LEU A 51 3.41 -0.37 8.37
C LEU A 51 3.97 0.96 7.85
N ASN A 52 3.65 2.06 8.50
CA ASN A 52 4.01 3.41 8.04
C ASN A 52 3.56 3.69 6.58
N GLY A 53 2.43 3.10 6.17
CA GLY A 53 1.88 3.24 4.83
C GLY A 53 2.48 2.32 3.77
N VAL A 54 3.34 1.38 4.14
CA VAL A 54 3.92 0.37 3.25
C VAL A 54 3.40 -1.01 3.64
N ALA A 55 3.02 -1.82 2.66
CA ALA A 55 2.54 -3.17 2.91
C ALA A 55 3.66 -4.06 3.47
N ALA A 56 3.35 -4.79 4.53
CA ALA A 56 4.26 -5.73 5.17
C ALA A 56 3.49 -6.96 5.68
N LEU A 57 4.15 -8.13 5.64
CA LEU A 57 3.63 -9.34 6.26
C LEU A 57 3.88 -9.29 7.77
N SER A 58 2.84 -9.14 8.56
CA SER A 58 2.96 -8.96 10.01
C SER A 58 3.62 -10.15 10.73
N CYS A 59 3.57 -11.34 10.17
CA CYS A 59 4.27 -12.52 10.71
C CYS A 59 5.81 -12.43 10.58
N LEU A 60 6.34 -11.56 9.72
CA LEU A 60 7.77 -11.34 9.51
C LEU A 60 8.31 -10.08 10.21
N VAL A 61 7.45 -9.29 10.83
CA VAL A 61 7.83 -8.04 11.48
C VAL A 61 7.99 -8.28 12.99
N PRO A 62 9.21 -8.22 13.54
CA PRO A 62 9.44 -8.42 14.97
C PRO A 62 9.13 -7.15 15.78
N ALA A 63 8.75 -7.34 17.05
CA ALA A 63 8.35 -6.27 17.96
C ALA A 63 9.39 -5.14 18.11
N PHE A 64 10.68 -5.47 18.07
CA PHE A 64 11.74 -4.48 18.26
C PHE A 64 11.76 -3.40 17.16
N SER A 65 11.26 -3.71 15.95
CA SER A 65 11.21 -2.78 14.82
C SER A 65 9.99 -1.85 14.82
N LEU A 66 9.06 -2.02 15.77
CA LEU A 66 7.76 -1.36 15.76
C LEU A 66 7.67 -0.11 16.66
N THR A 67 8.74 0.25 17.38
CA THR A 67 8.70 1.42 18.26
C THR A 67 8.44 2.70 17.48
N GLY A 68 7.35 3.41 17.83
CA GLY A 68 6.91 4.62 17.14
C GLY A 68 6.22 4.38 15.79
N ALA A 69 6.06 3.13 15.38
CA ALA A 69 5.45 2.80 14.09
C ALA A 69 3.93 3.03 14.10
N SER A 70 3.40 3.35 12.92
CA SER A 70 1.98 3.40 12.63
C SER A 70 1.57 2.15 11.87
N ILE A 71 0.66 1.39 12.44
CA ILE A 71 0.17 0.12 11.91
C ILE A 71 -1.31 0.27 11.57
N LEU A 72 -1.67 0.00 10.32
CA LEU A 72 -3.05 0.00 9.87
C LEU A 72 -3.44 -1.40 9.39
N THR A 73 -4.38 -2.02 10.08
CA THR A 73 -4.96 -3.30 9.69
C THR A 73 -6.10 -3.11 8.70
N PHE A 74 -6.55 -4.18 8.06
CA PHE A 74 -7.69 -4.10 7.15
C PHE A 74 -8.96 -3.57 7.85
N ASP A 75 -9.19 -3.96 9.11
CA ASP A 75 -10.35 -3.51 9.88
C ASP A 75 -10.32 -1.99 10.14
N GLY A 76 -9.14 -1.43 10.43
CA GLY A 76 -8.95 0.01 10.51
C GLY A 76 -9.07 0.70 9.14
N PHE A 77 -8.52 0.09 8.09
CA PHE A 77 -8.53 0.64 6.74
C PHE A 77 -9.95 0.74 6.16
N ARG A 78 -10.79 -0.29 6.33
CA ARG A 78 -12.15 -0.31 5.78
C ARG A 78 -13.06 0.79 6.34
N ARG A 79 -12.70 1.41 7.47
CA ARG A 79 -13.39 2.59 8.04
C ARG A 79 -13.00 3.90 7.37
N THR A 80 -12.03 3.86 6.47
CA THR A 80 -11.52 5.05 5.78
C THR A 80 -12.23 5.27 4.44
N ARG A 81 -12.29 6.54 4.02
CA ARG A 81 -12.78 6.91 2.68
C ARG A 81 -11.94 6.31 1.53
N PHE A 82 -10.67 5.96 1.80
CA PHE A 82 -9.77 5.40 0.80
C PHE A 82 -10.16 3.98 0.43
N TYR A 83 -10.70 3.23 1.38
CA TYR A 83 -11.27 1.91 1.14
C TYR A 83 -12.39 1.96 0.10
N HIS A 84 -13.32 2.92 0.21
CA HIS A 84 -14.45 3.04 -0.72
C HIS A 84 -14.03 3.34 -2.16
N ASP A 85 -12.88 3.99 -2.40
CA ASP A 85 -12.35 4.17 -3.76
C ASP A 85 -11.95 2.82 -4.37
N ILE A 86 -11.34 1.92 -3.57
CA ILE A 86 -10.92 0.59 -4.01
C ILE A 86 -12.13 -0.35 -4.15
N GLU A 87 -13.03 -0.34 -3.19
CA GLU A 87 -14.29 -1.12 -3.24
C GLU A 87 -15.10 -0.79 -4.50
N ARG A 88 -15.24 0.50 -4.80
CA ARG A 88 -15.88 0.95 -6.04
C ARG A 88 -15.14 0.46 -7.28
N ALA A 89 -13.81 0.51 -7.29
CA ALA A 89 -13.02 0.04 -8.42
C ALA A 89 -13.19 -1.47 -8.65
N TYR A 90 -13.27 -2.29 -7.59
CA TYR A 90 -13.61 -3.71 -7.70
C TYR A 90 -14.99 -3.93 -8.33
N ASN A 91 -16.00 -3.18 -7.87
CA ASN A 91 -17.35 -3.29 -8.41
C ASN A 91 -17.43 -2.89 -9.89
N ASP A 92 -16.71 -1.83 -10.30
CA ASP A 92 -16.71 -1.36 -11.69
C ASP A 92 -15.92 -2.29 -12.63
N VAL A 93 -14.89 -2.99 -12.13
CA VAL A 93 -14.17 -4.04 -12.89
C VAL A 93 -15.00 -5.33 -12.96
N GLY A 94 -15.90 -5.55 -11.98
CA GLY A 94 -16.76 -6.74 -11.92
C GLY A 94 -16.04 -7.98 -11.40
N ASN A 95 -14.82 -7.85 -10.87
CA ASN A 95 -14.07 -8.96 -10.30
C ASN A 95 -13.42 -8.56 -8.97
N GLN A 96 -13.48 -9.47 -7.99
CA GLN A 96 -12.97 -9.27 -6.64
C GLN A 96 -12.09 -10.45 -6.22
N PRO A 97 -11.07 -10.21 -5.38
CA PRO A 97 -10.33 -11.31 -4.77
C PRO A 97 -11.24 -12.25 -3.97
N CYS A 98 -10.84 -13.51 -3.82
CA CYS A 98 -11.56 -14.44 -2.95
C CYS A 98 -11.61 -13.91 -1.50
N PRO A 99 -12.60 -14.34 -0.69
CA PRO A 99 -12.78 -13.82 0.67
C PRO A 99 -11.52 -13.92 1.54
N GLN A 100 -10.70 -14.95 1.35
CA GLN A 100 -9.46 -15.15 2.11
C GLN A 100 -8.38 -14.11 1.76
N CYS A 101 -8.31 -13.67 0.50
CA CYS A 101 -7.28 -12.76 0.01
C CYS A 101 -7.75 -11.31 -0.08
N TYR A 102 -9.04 -11.06 0.07
CA TYR A 102 -9.64 -9.74 -0.13
C TYR A 102 -8.98 -8.66 0.73
N ALA A 103 -8.84 -8.92 2.02
CA ALA A 103 -8.22 -8.00 2.97
C ALA A 103 -6.76 -7.66 2.58
N SER A 104 -5.97 -8.70 2.34
CA SER A 104 -4.54 -8.55 2.01
C SER A 104 -4.34 -7.85 0.67
N LYS A 105 -5.05 -8.27 -0.37
CA LYS A 105 -4.93 -7.64 -1.70
C LYS A 105 -5.40 -6.20 -1.70
N THR A 106 -6.44 -5.87 -0.93
CA THR A 106 -6.91 -4.50 -0.77
C THR A 106 -5.87 -3.61 -0.09
N LEU A 107 -5.17 -4.10 0.94
CA LEU A 107 -4.09 -3.37 1.59
C LEU A 107 -2.85 -3.22 0.68
N LEU A 108 -2.54 -4.23 -0.15
CA LEU A 108 -1.49 -4.12 -1.17
C LEU A 108 -1.81 -3.01 -2.19
N ILE A 109 -3.05 -2.95 -2.68
CA ILE A 109 -3.50 -1.85 -3.54
C ILE A 109 -3.34 -0.51 -2.85
N GLU A 110 -3.73 -0.39 -1.58
CA GLU A 110 -3.58 0.86 -0.84
C GLU A 110 -2.10 1.28 -0.71
N SER A 111 -1.20 0.33 -0.44
CA SER A 111 0.25 0.60 -0.41
C SER A 111 0.76 1.19 -1.73
N ILE A 112 0.33 0.61 -2.86
CA ILE A 112 0.66 1.11 -4.20
C ILE A 112 0.09 2.52 -4.40
N LEU A 113 -1.16 2.76 -4.04
CA LEU A 113 -1.81 4.07 -4.18
C LEU A 113 -1.13 5.15 -3.33
N ILE A 114 -0.71 4.83 -2.11
CA ILE A 114 0.07 5.75 -1.25
C ILE A 114 1.40 6.11 -1.92
N ARG A 115 2.08 5.14 -2.52
CA ARG A 115 3.34 5.38 -3.26
C ARG A 115 3.12 6.28 -4.48
N MET A 116 2.10 5.99 -5.30
CA MET A 116 1.73 6.82 -6.44
C MET A 116 1.41 8.27 -6.04
N ASP A 117 0.71 8.43 -4.92
CA ASP A 117 0.37 9.75 -4.38
C ASP A 117 1.61 10.55 -3.97
N LYS A 118 2.56 9.91 -3.27
CA LYS A 118 3.83 10.53 -2.86
C LYS A 118 4.68 10.95 -4.07
N GLU A 119 4.77 10.09 -5.08
CA GLU A 119 5.51 10.40 -6.32
C GLU A 119 4.86 11.55 -7.09
N SER A 120 3.53 11.58 -7.16
CA SER A 120 2.78 12.67 -7.80
C SER A 120 2.99 14.00 -7.09
N GLN A 121 3.05 14.01 -5.75
CA GLN A 121 3.31 15.19 -4.96
C GLN A 121 4.73 15.69 -5.16
N SER A 122 5.73 14.81 -5.04
CA SER A 122 7.14 15.15 -5.25
C SER A 122 7.39 15.79 -6.63
N ARG A 123 6.74 15.28 -7.70
CA ARG A 123 6.83 15.89 -9.04
C ARG A 123 6.26 17.30 -9.08
N LYS A 124 5.12 17.54 -8.42
CA LYS A 124 4.52 18.91 -8.35
C LYS A 124 5.44 19.86 -7.60
N ASP A 125 6.05 19.42 -6.51
CA ASP A 125 6.94 20.23 -5.70
C ASP A 125 8.20 20.61 -6.50
N VAL A 126 8.78 19.69 -7.27
CA VAL A 126 9.92 19.95 -8.18
C VAL A 126 9.53 20.94 -9.29
N VAL A 127 8.36 20.76 -9.92
CA VAL A 127 7.90 21.70 -10.98
C VAL A 127 7.65 23.09 -10.42
N ASN A 128 7.04 23.19 -9.24
CA ASN A 128 6.78 24.47 -8.59
C ASN A 128 8.07 25.17 -8.18
N LEU A 129 9.06 24.43 -7.66
CA LEU A 129 10.39 24.94 -7.33
C LEU A 129 11.10 25.45 -8.59
N GLY A 130 11.06 24.69 -9.69
CA GLY A 130 11.62 25.12 -10.99
C GLY A 130 11.00 26.41 -11.49
N ARG A 131 9.67 26.55 -11.38
CA ARG A 131 8.96 27.80 -11.76
C ARG A 131 9.35 28.98 -10.86
N SER A 132 9.49 28.78 -9.56
CA SER A 132 9.90 29.82 -8.62
C SER A 132 11.34 30.28 -8.85
N MET A 133 12.20 29.43 -9.41
CA MET A 133 13.59 29.72 -9.78
C MET A 133 13.73 30.23 -11.23
N GLY A 134 12.64 30.48 -11.96
CA GLY A 134 12.67 31.00 -13.33
C GLY A 134 13.04 29.94 -14.39
N PHE A 135 13.09 28.67 -14.05
CA PHE A 135 13.31 27.59 -15.01
C PHE A 135 11.99 27.21 -15.69
N SER A 136 11.85 27.53 -16.96
CA SER A 136 10.79 26.95 -17.79
C SER A 136 11.06 25.46 -17.99
N PRO A 137 10.07 24.58 -17.86
CA PRO A 137 10.28 23.17 -18.15
C PRO A 137 10.62 23.01 -19.64
N ILE A 138 11.82 22.51 -19.93
CA ILE A 138 12.26 22.20 -21.30
C ILE A 138 11.36 21.06 -21.79
N PRO A 139 10.65 21.21 -22.92
CA PRO A 139 9.96 20.09 -23.55
C PRO A 139 11.00 19.06 -23.96
N SER A 140 10.88 17.85 -23.43
CA SER A 140 11.79 16.74 -23.69
C SER A 140 11.63 16.24 -25.13
N ALA A 141 12.37 16.87 -26.05
CA ALA A 141 12.66 16.31 -27.37
C ALA A 141 13.99 15.57 -27.28
N GLY A 142 13.95 14.24 -27.38
CA GLY A 142 15.07 13.39 -27.75
C GLY A 142 16.21 13.24 -26.75
N GLN A 143 16.07 12.34 -25.78
CA GLN A 143 17.21 11.72 -25.10
C GLN A 143 16.93 10.24 -24.85
N SER A 144 17.26 9.44 -25.87
CA SER A 144 17.52 8.01 -25.78
C SER A 144 18.85 7.81 -25.05
N SER A 145 18.90 6.86 -24.11
CA SER A 145 20.01 6.12 -23.52
C SER A 145 20.40 6.34 -22.05
N ALA A 146 20.16 7.49 -21.42
CA ALA A 146 20.41 7.62 -19.97
C ALA A 146 19.18 7.36 -19.10
N ASN A 147 17.99 7.24 -19.69
CA ASN A 147 16.71 7.08 -19.01
C ASN A 147 16.30 5.62 -18.76
N GLU A 148 16.95 4.63 -19.36
CA GLU A 148 16.54 3.22 -19.18
C GLU A 148 16.90 2.64 -17.81
N MET A 149 17.97 3.11 -17.17
CA MET A 149 18.32 2.67 -15.81
C MET A 149 17.50 3.37 -14.72
N ALA A 150 17.01 4.57 -14.96
CA ALA A 150 16.14 5.29 -14.02
C ALA A 150 14.64 4.94 -14.19
N ALA A 151 14.25 4.26 -15.28
CA ALA A 151 12.88 3.87 -15.57
C ALA A 151 12.43 2.59 -14.84
N ARG A 152 13.36 1.81 -14.29
CA ARG A 152 13.06 0.60 -13.51
C ARG A 152 12.51 0.93 -12.13
N GLY A 153 11.29 1.44 -12.07
CA GLY A 153 10.58 1.72 -10.82
C GLY A 153 9.73 2.98 -10.81
N ARG A 154 9.66 3.71 -11.92
CA ARG A 154 8.78 4.89 -12.00
C ARG A 154 7.36 4.47 -12.35
N LEU A 155 6.44 4.71 -11.43
CA LEU A 155 5.02 4.70 -11.72
C LEU A 155 4.76 5.85 -12.71
N GLY A 156 4.57 5.51 -14.00
CA GLY A 156 4.29 6.46 -15.07
C GLY A 156 2.99 7.23 -14.79
N GLY A 157 2.88 8.46 -15.31
CA GLY A 157 1.74 9.35 -15.06
C GLY A 157 0.38 8.70 -15.32
N GLY A 158 -0.25 8.18 -14.27
CA GLY A 158 -1.62 7.66 -14.29
C GLY A 158 -1.79 6.15 -14.48
N SER A 159 -0.74 5.40 -14.77
CA SER A 159 -0.78 3.92 -14.85
C SER A 159 0.33 3.30 -14.01
N VAL A 160 0.03 2.17 -13.37
CA VAL A 160 1.00 1.42 -12.56
C VAL A 160 1.87 0.57 -13.45
N ASP A 161 3.18 0.51 -13.17
CA ASP A 161 4.11 -0.40 -13.83
C ASP A 161 3.72 -1.86 -13.49
N PRO A 162 3.46 -2.73 -14.49
CA PRO A 162 3.12 -4.12 -14.28
C PRO A 162 4.17 -4.90 -13.47
N GLN A 163 5.45 -4.54 -13.57
CA GLN A 163 6.53 -5.18 -12.79
C GLN A 163 6.41 -4.86 -11.30
N VAL A 164 6.11 -3.60 -10.97
CA VAL A 164 5.87 -3.16 -9.59
C VAL A 164 4.63 -3.87 -9.02
N LEU A 165 3.57 -3.97 -9.83
CA LEU A 165 2.36 -4.67 -9.44
C LEU A 165 2.68 -6.15 -9.13
N ALA A 166 3.37 -6.85 -10.03
CA ALA A 166 3.73 -8.25 -9.85
C ALA A 166 4.59 -8.46 -8.59
N GLN A 167 5.53 -7.57 -8.33
CA GLN A 167 6.39 -7.64 -7.14
C GLN A 167 5.58 -7.47 -5.85
N GLU A 168 4.73 -6.47 -5.76
CA GLU A 168 3.90 -6.24 -4.56
C GLU A 168 2.93 -7.39 -4.31
N PHE A 169 2.26 -7.89 -5.36
CA PHE A 169 1.31 -8.99 -5.22
C PHE A 169 1.96 -10.36 -5.05
N SER A 170 3.28 -10.49 -5.23
CA SER A 170 4.02 -11.72 -4.92
C SER A 170 3.95 -12.14 -3.45
N MET A 171 3.66 -11.18 -2.54
CA MET A 171 3.40 -11.47 -1.13
C MET A 171 2.17 -12.36 -0.91
N CYS A 172 1.18 -12.33 -1.80
CA CYS A 172 -0.01 -13.17 -1.76
C CYS A 172 0.07 -14.28 -2.79
N LYS A 173 0.26 -15.53 -2.38
CA LYS A 173 0.40 -16.68 -3.31
C LYS A 173 -0.88 -17.07 -4.05
N CYS A 174 -2.05 -16.67 -3.54
CA CYS A 174 -3.32 -17.01 -4.16
C CYS A 174 -3.52 -16.23 -5.47
N GLN A 175 -3.75 -16.95 -6.56
CA GLN A 175 -4.00 -16.39 -7.90
C GLN A 175 -5.51 -16.28 -8.21
N CYS A 176 -6.34 -15.93 -7.22
CA CYS A 176 -7.80 -15.82 -7.38
C CYS A 176 -8.27 -14.67 -8.27
N ILE A 177 -7.39 -13.77 -8.66
CA ILE A 177 -7.63 -12.64 -9.58
C ILE A 177 -6.36 -12.41 -10.38
N GLU A 178 -6.49 -12.12 -11.66
CA GLU A 178 -5.37 -11.88 -12.55
C GLU A 178 -4.70 -10.52 -12.31
N LEU A 179 -3.39 -10.44 -12.58
CA LEU A 179 -2.64 -9.18 -12.45
C LEU A 179 -3.18 -8.08 -13.36
N SER A 180 -3.65 -8.43 -14.57
CA SER A 180 -4.27 -7.52 -15.52
C SER A 180 -5.56 -6.87 -14.98
N GLU A 181 -6.33 -7.61 -14.19
CA GLU A 181 -7.54 -7.11 -13.53
C GLU A 181 -7.19 -6.25 -12.31
N LEU A 182 -6.19 -6.67 -11.52
CA LEU A 182 -5.68 -5.87 -10.41
C LEU A 182 -5.10 -4.53 -10.89
N GLU A 183 -4.42 -4.51 -12.05
CA GLU A 183 -3.95 -3.28 -12.67
C GLU A 183 -5.12 -2.33 -12.98
N LYS A 184 -6.20 -2.84 -13.58
CA LYS A 184 -7.41 -2.04 -13.84
C LYS A 184 -8.00 -1.48 -12.56
N VAL A 185 -8.09 -2.30 -11.49
CA VAL A 185 -8.59 -1.86 -10.17
C VAL A 185 -7.72 -0.74 -9.60
N VAL A 186 -6.39 -0.89 -9.60
CA VAL A 186 -5.46 0.13 -9.09
C VAL A 186 -5.61 1.44 -9.86
N ASN A 187 -5.63 1.37 -11.19
CA ASN A 187 -5.77 2.55 -12.05
C ASN A 187 -7.11 3.26 -11.86
N LEU A 188 -8.22 2.52 -11.70
CA LEU A 188 -9.53 3.09 -11.39
C LEU A 188 -9.58 3.71 -9.99
N ALA A 189 -9.08 3.02 -8.98
CA ALA A 189 -9.04 3.53 -7.61
C ALA A 189 -8.21 4.82 -7.52
N TYR A 190 -7.06 4.88 -8.21
CA TYR A 190 -6.25 6.09 -8.32
C TYR A 190 -7.01 7.26 -8.96
N LYS A 191 -7.76 6.97 -10.05
CA LYS A 191 -8.61 7.96 -10.74
C LYS A 191 -9.71 8.50 -9.84
N TYR A 192 -10.37 7.64 -9.02
CA TYR A 192 -11.40 8.09 -8.07
C TYR A 192 -10.81 8.95 -6.97
N ARG A 193 -9.67 8.54 -6.41
CA ARG A 193 -8.91 9.30 -5.41
C ARG A 193 -8.50 10.67 -5.92
N SER A 194 -7.99 10.77 -7.15
CA SER A 194 -7.56 12.02 -7.78
C SER A 194 -8.73 12.97 -8.04
N ARG A 195 -9.86 12.46 -8.56
CA ARG A 195 -11.08 13.25 -8.78
C ARG A 195 -11.66 13.80 -7.46
N ARG A 196 -11.61 13.03 -6.40
CA ARG A 196 -12.08 13.48 -5.08
C ARG A 196 -11.20 14.61 -4.53
N ARG A 197 -9.90 14.57 -4.76
CA ARG A 197 -8.98 15.65 -4.37
C ARG A 197 -9.27 16.94 -5.14
N ALA A 198 -9.43 16.85 -6.45
CA ALA A 198 -9.74 18.02 -7.31
C ALA A 198 -11.04 18.75 -6.96
N ARG A 199 -12.01 18.09 -6.30
CA ARG A 199 -13.26 18.70 -5.85
C ARG A 199 -13.15 19.44 -4.51
N ARG A 200 -12.00 19.36 -3.82
CA ARG A 200 -11.76 19.94 -2.49
C ARG A 200 -10.81 21.14 -2.53
N THR A 201 -10.14 21.34 -3.65
CA THR A 201 -9.34 22.54 -3.99
C THR A 201 -10.18 23.52 -4.76
#